data_ac67fc51ee5be0a1171da810b79d5455
#
_entry.id   ac67fc51ee5be0a1171da810b79d5455
#
_cell.length_a   1.000
_cell.length_b   1.000
_cell.length_c   1.000
_cell.angle_alpha   90.00
_cell.angle_beta   90.00
_cell.angle_gamma   90.00
#
_symmetry.space_group_name_H-M   'P 1'
#
loop_
_entity.id
_entity.type
_entity.pdbx_description
1 polymer ?
#
loop_
_entity_poly.entity_id
_entity_poly.type
_entity_poly.pdbx_seq_one_letter_code
_entity_poly.pdbx_strand_id
1 'polypeptide(L)'
;MRAYVPFAAFCLSVATAAGAANLVELREPAKIADSFSARAPVRVVNVWATWCVPCVEEMNDLRTISNTFGTQVSLLGISLDDMIPGDRNATKRKVSDFLDKKRITYTNIYYRGNSDALGDKLRFNGEIPITIVYDRTGREVWRQQGKLDREKAIAQIRKMLGGK
;
A
#
# COMPACT_ATOMS: atom_id res chain seq x y z
N MET A 1 -45.56 -6.51 -47.79
CA MET A 1 -44.22 -7.00 -47.48
C MET A 1 -43.56 -6.07 -46.48
N ARG A 2 -43.47 -6.47 -45.23
CA ARG A 2 -42.85 -5.68 -44.14
C ARG A 2 -41.41 -6.20 -43.93
N ALA A 3 -40.42 -5.36 -44.23
CA ALA A 3 -39.01 -5.67 -44.04
C ALA A 3 -38.65 -5.64 -42.54
N TYR A 4 -38.13 -6.74 -42.00
CA TYR A 4 -37.63 -6.91 -40.64
C TYR A 4 -36.17 -6.47 -40.63
N VAL A 5 -35.83 -5.41 -39.90
CA VAL A 5 -34.45 -5.00 -39.72
C VAL A 5 -33.96 -5.59 -38.38
N PRO A 6 -32.93 -6.42 -38.35
CA PRO A 6 -32.41 -6.96 -37.11
C PRO A 6 -31.60 -5.91 -36.38
N PHE A 7 -31.99 -5.60 -35.15
CA PHE A 7 -31.27 -4.75 -34.21
C PHE A 7 -30.05 -5.55 -33.71
N ALA A 8 -28.86 -5.24 -34.20
CA ALA A 8 -27.63 -5.81 -33.69
C ALA A 8 -27.30 -5.13 -32.34
N ALA A 9 -27.46 -5.88 -31.24
CA ALA A 9 -27.03 -5.46 -29.93
C ALA A 9 -25.50 -5.41 -29.86
N PHE A 10 -24.95 -4.19 -29.90
CA PHE A 10 -23.52 -3.94 -29.71
C PHE A 10 -23.21 -4.03 -28.21
N CYS A 11 -22.72 -5.18 -27.77
CA CYS A 11 -22.25 -5.37 -26.41
C CYS A 11 -20.96 -4.56 -26.22
N LEU A 12 -21.04 -3.35 -25.64
CA LEU A 12 -19.86 -2.61 -25.20
C LEU A 12 -19.24 -3.36 -24.01
N SER A 13 -18.18 -4.09 -24.27
CA SER A 13 -17.32 -4.64 -23.21
C SER A 13 -16.58 -3.47 -22.56
N VAL A 14 -17.06 -3.01 -21.40
CA VAL A 14 -16.30 -2.10 -20.56
C VAL A 14 -15.13 -2.90 -19.96
N ALA A 15 -13.97 -2.83 -20.60
CA ALA A 15 -12.73 -3.29 -19.99
C ALA A 15 -12.47 -2.37 -18.78
N THR A 16 -12.73 -2.86 -17.58
CA THR A 16 -12.25 -2.22 -16.36
C THR A 16 -10.73 -2.29 -16.38
N ALA A 17 -10.08 -1.18 -16.71
CA ALA A 17 -8.64 -1.05 -16.52
C ALA A 17 -8.35 -1.33 -15.05
N ALA A 18 -7.69 -2.44 -14.76
CA ALA A 18 -7.11 -2.69 -13.45
C ALA A 18 -6.16 -1.51 -13.21
N GLY A 19 -6.47 -0.67 -12.22
CA GLY A 19 -5.67 0.52 -11.95
C GLY A 19 -4.23 0.10 -11.68
N ALA A 20 -3.29 0.66 -12.45
CA ALA A 20 -1.87 0.45 -12.23
C ALA A 20 -1.51 0.80 -10.78
N ALA A 21 -0.61 0.01 -10.19
CA ALA A 21 -0.13 0.28 -8.84
C ALA A 21 0.41 1.70 -8.75
N ASN A 22 -0.05 2.47 -7.77
CA ASN A 22 0.44 3.83 -7.53
C ASN A 22 1.80 3.74 -6.83
N LEU A 23 2.89 3.68 -7.61
CA LEU A 23 4.26 3.60 -7.13
C LEU A 23 4.97 4.95 -7.28
N VAL A 24 5.19 5.62 -6.16
CA VAL A 24 5.87 6.93 -6.08
C VAL A 24 7.32 6.74 -5.65
N GLU A 25 8.25 7.46 -6.27
CA GLU A 25 9.65 7.47 -5.82
C GLU A 25 9.87 8.55 -4.77
N LEU A 26 10.53 8.19 -3.66
CA LEU A 26 10.81 9.11 -2.56
C LEU A 26 12.21 8.87 -1.99
N ARG A 27 12.90 9.97 -1.60
CA ARG A 27 14.22 9.93 -0.98
C ARG A 27 14.23 10.50 0.45
N GLU A 28 13.32 11.40 0.74
CA GLU A 28 13.28 12.15 1.99
C GLU A 28 12.20 11.59 2.93
N PRO A 29 12.56 10.98 4.07
CA PRO A 29 11.58 10.43 5.00
C PRO A 29 10.58 11.46 5.52
N ALA A 30 10.97 12.74 5.59
CA ALA A 30 10.09 13.83 6.00
C ALA A 30 8.84 13.97 5.11
N LYS A 31 8.98 13.63 3.80
CA LYS A 31 7.90 13.74 2.81
C LYS A 31 6.96 12.54 2.77
N ILE A 32 7.20 11.50 3.58
CA ILE A 32 6.29 10.34 3.66
C ILE A 32 4.87 10.79 4.03
N ALA A 33 4.77 11.77 4.93
CA ALA A 33 3.48 12.30 5.37
C ALA A 33 2.64 12.89 4.23
N ASP A 34 3.27 13.44 3.20
CA ASP A 34 2.60 14.05 2.03
C ASP A 34 1.96 13.00 1.12
N SER A 35 2.38 11.74 1.24
CA SER A 35 1.84 10.61 0.45
C SER A 35 0.53 10.06 1.01
N PHE A 36 0.11 10.48 2.20
CA PHE A 36 -1.18 10.08 2.76
C PHE A 36 -2.33 10.93 2.22
N SER A 37 -3.51 10.30 2.11
CA SER A 37 -4.73 11.06 1.87
C SER A 37 -5.02 11.99 3.06
N ALA A 38 -5.15 13.29 2.80
CA ALA A 38 -5.48 14.28 3.83
C ALA A 38 -6.85 14.04 4.49
N ARG A 39 -7.75 13.31 3.80
CA ARG A 39 -9.12 13.03 4.28
C ARG A 39 -9.19 11.82 5.20
N ALA A 40 -8.23 10.91 5.14
CA ALA A 40 -8.27 9.68 5.93
C ALA A 40 -8.00 9.95 7.42
N PRO A 41 -8.92 9.56 8.30
CA PRO A 41 -8.73 9.70 9.74
C PRO A 41 -7.70 8.73 10.31
N VAL A 42 -7.42 7.63 9.61
CA VAL A 42 -6.43 6.62 9.99
C VAL A 42 -5.39 6.49 8.89
N ARG A 43 -4.13 6.42 9.27
CA ARG A 43 -3.01 6.23 8.36
C ARG A 43 -2.24 4.98 8.74
N VAL A 44 -1.95 4.13 7.76
CA VAL A 44 -1.20 2.88 7.97
C VAL A 44 0.05 2.92 7.11
N VAL A 45 1.20 2.68 7.72
CA VAL A 45 2.48 2.47 7.03
C VAL A 45 2.84 1.00 7.16
N ASN A 46 3.21 0.38 6.04
CA ASN A 46 3.84 -0.93 6.02
C ASN A 46 5.19 -0.84 5.31
N VAL A 47 6.28 -1.26 5.96
CA VAL A 47 7.61 -1.31 5.36
C VAL A 47 7.89 -2.75 4.93
N TRP A 48 8.26 -2.91 3.66
CA TRP A 48 8.35 -4.21 3.02
C TRP A 48 9.41 -4.27 1.91
N ALA A 49 9.65 -5.45 1.34
CA ALA A 49 10.44 -5.63 0.13
C ALA A 49 10.01 -6.89 -0.64
N THR A 50 10.30 -6.96 -1.94
CA THR A 50 9.96 -8.14 -2.76
C THR A 50 10.73 -9.40 -2.38
N TRP A 51 11.90 -9.26 -1.78
CA TRP A 51 12.76 -10.35 -1.30
C TRP A 51 12.42 -10.80 0.14
N CYS A 52 11.53 -10.10 0.82
CA CYS A 52 11.10 -10.43 2.18
C CYS A 52 9.87 -11.35 2.12
N VAL A 53 10.06 -12.64 2.36
CA VAL A 53 8.97 -13.65 2.27
C VAL A 53 7.77 -13.32 3.15
N PRO A 54 7.91 -13.03 4.47
CA PRO A 54 6.76 -12.69 5.30
C PRO A 54 6.05 -11.39 4.86
N CYS A 55 6.80 -10.44 4.27
CA CYS A 55 6.19 -9.22 3.71
C CYS A 55 5.27 -9.55 2.52
N VAL A 56 5.73 -10.44 1.62
CA VAL A 56 4.96 -10.88 0.44
C VAL A 56 3.70 -11.65 0.83
N GLU A 57 3.76 -12.42 1.91
CA GLU A 57 2.62 -13.18 2.43
C GLU A 57 1.52 -12.28 2.99
N GLU A 58 1.87 -11.20 3.70
CA GLU A 58 0.88 -10.29 4.31
C GLU A 58 0.24 -9.28 3.34
N MET A 59 0.75 -9.15 2.11
CA MET A 59 0.22 -8.21 1.11
C MET A 59 -1.28 -8.36 0.85
N ASN A 60 -1.81 -9.59 0.88
CA ASN A 60 -3.24 -9.82 0.71
C ASN A 60 -4.05 -9.30 1.91
N ASP A 61 -3.50 -9.38 3.12
CA ASP A 61 -4.14 -8.86 4.33
C ASP A 61 -4.18 -7.33 4.31
N LEU A 62 -3.08 -6.69 3.91
CA LEU A 62 -3.01 -5.24 3.73
C LEU A 62 -4.01 -4.76 2.66
N ARG A 63 -4.10 -5.47 1.53
CA ARG A 63 -5.10 -5.17 0.49
C ARG A 63 -6.52 -5.31 1.02
N THR A 64 -6.79 -6.34 1.82
CA THR A 64 -8.09 -6.55 2.46
C THR A 64 -8.43 -5.38 3.40
N ILE A 65 -7.48 -4.94 4.23
CA ILE A 65 -7.65 -3.76 5.09
C ILE A 65 -7.97 -2.53 4.25
N SER A 66 -7.18 -2.24 3.21
CA SER A 66 -7.40 -1.10 2.33
C SER A 66 -8.80 -1.12 1.70
N ASN A 67 -9.25 -2.27 1.20
CA ASN A 67 -10.56 -2.41 0.57
C ASN A 67 -11.72 -2.31 1.60
N THR A 68 -11.54 -2.87 2.80
CA THR A 68 -12.57 -2.87 3.85
C THR A 68 -12.87 -1.47 4.34
N PHE A 69 -11.86 -0.64 4.52
CA PHE A 69 -12.01 0.69 5.10
C PHE A 69 -12.08 1.82 4.06
N GLY A 70 -11.69 1.54 2.81
CA GLY A 70 -11.76 2.50 1.71
C GLY A 70 -11.10 3.83 2.07
N THR A 71 -11.82 4.93 1.90
CA THR A 71 -11.31 6.29 2.16
C THR A 71 -11.08 6.63 3.63
N GLN A 72 -11.53 5.79 4.56
CA GLN A 72 -11.31 5.99 6.00
C GLN A 72 -9.88 5.64 6.43
N VAL A 73 -9.18 4.82 5.63
CA VAL A 73 -7.79 4.42 5.88
C VAL A 73 -6.93 4.81 4.69
N SER A 74 -5.88 5.58 4.93
CA SER A 74 -4.82 5.80 3.95
C SER A 74 -3.68 4.82 4.24
N LEU A 75 -3.60 3.74 3.45
CA LEU A 75 -2.55 2.76 3.54
C LEU A 75 -1.40 3.13 2.60
N LEU A 76 -0.18 3.07 3.09
CA LEU A 76 1.06 3.38 2.39
C LEU A 76 2.06 2.25 2.58
N GLY A 77 2.46 1.59 1.49
CA GLY A 77 3.58 0.66 1.48
C GLY A 77 4.90 1.43 1.25
N ILE A 78 5.97 1.03 1.91
CA ILE A 78 7.33 1.57 1.67
C ILE A 78 8.22 0.39 1.29
N SER A 79 8.60 0.31 0.01
CA SER A 79 9.51 -0.72 -0.50
C SER A 79 10.96 -0.33 -0.24
N LEU A 80 11.71 -1.27 0.34
CA LEU A 80 13.16 -1.17 0.58
C LEU A 80 13.99 -1.87 -0.52
N ASP A 81 13.40 -2.16 -1.68
CA ASP A 81 14.08 -2.91 -2.74
C ASP A 81 15.32 -2.20 -3.31
N ASP A 82 15.40 -0.85 -3.24
CA ASP A 82 16.57 -0.07 -3.68
C ASP A 82 17.80 -0.27 -2.76
N MET A 83 17.63 -0.88 -1.60
CA MET A 83 18.74 -1.20 -0.69
C MET A 83 19.62 -2.34 -1.23
N ILE A 84 19.10 -3.18 -2.13
CA ILE A 84 19.90 -4.23 -2.77
C ILE A 84 20.67 -3.60 -3.95
N PRO A 85 22.00 -3.73 -3.99
CA PRO A 85 22.79 -3.23 -5.11
C PRO A 85 22.34 -3.80 -6.46
N GLY A 86 22.25 -2.96 -7.48
CA GLY A 86 21.85 -3.38 -8.82
C GLY A 86 21.34 -2.23 -9.69
N ASP A 87 20.77 -2.58 -10.85
CA ASP A 87 20.10 -1.61 -11.72
C ASP A 87 18.79 -1.12 -11.07
N ARG A 88 18.80 0.11 -10.62
CA ARG A 88 17.69 0.76 -9.93
C ARG A 88 16.42 0.84 -10.76
N ASN A 89 16.55 1.07 -12.08
CA ASN A 89 15.38 1.14 -12.96
C ASN A 89 14.77 -0.24 -13.17
N ALA A 90 15.59 -1.26 -13.30
CA ALA A 90 15.12 -2.64 -13.37
C ALA A 90 14.46 -3.07 -12.06
N THR A 91 15.05 -2.72 -10.92
CA THR A 91 14.50 -3.00 -9.58
C THR A 91 13.15 -2.30 -9.39
N LYS A 92 13.04 -1.02 -9.75
CA LYS A 92 11.77 -0.29 -9.66
C LYS A 92 10.68 -0.90 -10.54
N ARG A 93 11.02 -1.31 -11.79
CA ARG A 93 10.07 -2.03 -12.66
C ARG A 93 9.62 -3.34 -12.02
N LYS A 94 10.54 -4.13 -11.46
CA LYS A 94 10.22 -5.38 -10.77
C LYS A 94 9.24 -5.17 -9.61
N VAL A 95 9.42 -4.09 -8.81
CA VAL A 95 8.49 -3.74 -7.74
C VAL A 95 7.12 -3.36 -8.31
N SER A 96 7.06 -2.56 -9.38
CA SER A 96 5.81 -2.20 -10.04
C SER A 96 5.06 -3.43 -10.56
N ASP A 97 5.74 -4.30 -11.30
CA ASP A 97 5.17 -5.54 -11.86
C ASP A 97 4.66 -6.48 -10.74
N PHE A 98 5.39 -6.52 -9.62
CA PHE A 98 4.98 -7.29 -8.44
C PHE A 98 3.68 -6.75 -7.85
N LEU A 99 3.57 -5.44 -7.65
CA LEU A 99 2.36 -4.79 -7.11
C LEU A 99 1.16 -5.01 -8.03
N ASP A 100 1.35 -4.88 -9.36
CA ASP A 100 0.31 -5.13 -10.37
C ASP A 100 -0.14 -6.60 -10.34
N LYS A 101 0.79 -7.55 -10.31
CA LYS A 101 0.50 -8.99 -10.20
C LYS A 101 -0.29 -9.33 -8.93
N LYS A 102 0.02 -8.66 -7.82
CA LYS A 102 -0.69 -8.81 -6.54
C LYS A 102 -1.97 -7.99 -6.46
N ARG A 103 -2.27 -7.18 -7.50
CA ARG A 103 -3.44 -6.27 -7.54
C ARG A 103 -3.48 -5.33 -6.35
N ILE A 104 -2.32 -4.74 -6.00
CA ILE A 104 -2.19 -3.76 -4.93
C ILE A 104 -2.56 -2.40 -5.50
N THR A 105 -3.60 -1.77 -4.96
CA THR A 105 -4.15 -0.49 -5.44
C THR A 105 -3.86 0.69 -4.52
N TYR A 106 -3.45 0.42 -3.28
CA TYR A 106 -3.02 1.49 -2.38
C TYR A 106 -1.63 2.02 -2.76
N THR A 107 -1.34 3.24 -2.34
CA THR A 107 -0.08 3.92 -2.67
C THR A 107 1.13 3.18 -2.11
N ASN A 108 2.16 3.01 -2.94
CA ASN A 108 3.45 2.48 -2.53
C ASN A 108 4.55 3.49 -2.83
N ILE A 109 5.53 3.58 -1.95
CA ILE A 109 6.75 4.35 -2.13
C ILE A 109 7.88 3.38 -2.50
N TYR A 110 8.54 3.62 -3.63
CA TYR A 110 9.86 3.07 -3.91
C TYR A 110 10.88 3.98 -3.22
N TYR A 111 11.34 3.54 -2.04
CA TYR A 111 12.20 4.36 -1.20
C TYR A 111 13.67 4.26 -1.66
N ARG A 112 14.28 5.42 -1.94
CA ARG A 112 15.66 5.56 -2.44
C ARG A 112 16.53 6.45 -1.55
N GLY A 113 16.07 6.70 -0.34
CA GLY A 113 16.78 7.53 0.64
C GLY A 113 17.72 6.72 1.51
N ASN A 114 18.24 7.40 2.53
CA ASN A 114 19.06 6.77 3.56
C ASN A 114 18.19 5.90 4.47
N SER A 115 18.60 4.64 4.66
CA SER A 115 17.87 3.65 5.47
C SER A 115 17.81 4.02 6.95
N ASP A 116 18.91 4.59 7.49
CA ASP A 116 18.97 4.96 8.90
C ASP A 116 18.03 6.14 9.17
N ALA A 117 18.01 7.14 8.27
CA ALA A 117 17.07 8.25 8.35
C ALA A 117 15.60 7.80 8.26
N LEU A 118 15.30 6.73 7.50
CA LEU A 118 13.98 6.13 7.48
C LEU A 118 13.70 5.40 8.81
N GLY A 119 14.68 4.66 9.31
CA GLY A 119 14.63 3.98 10.60
C GLY A 119 14.32 4.95 11.74
N ASP A 120 15.05 6.05 11.81
CA ASP A 120 14.84 7.12 12.79
C ASP A 120 13.43 7.73 12.67
N LYS A 121 13.01 8.05 11.45
CA LYS A 121 11.69 8.64 11.18
C LYS A 121 10.54 7.75 11.61
N LEU A 122 10.63 6.45 11.34
CA LEU A 122 9.59 5.46 11.66
C LEU A 122 9.85 4.75 13.00
N ARG A 123 10.98 5.03 13.64
CA ARG A 123 11.42 4.39 14.89
C ARG A 123 11.44 2.85 14.75
N PHE A 124 12.15 2.34 13.74
CA PHE A 124 12.35 0.91 13.53
C PHE A 124 13.83 0.60 13.24
N ASN A 125 14.26 -0.61 13.56
CA ASN A 125 15.65 -1.06 13.51
C ASN A 125 16.08 -1.66 12.16
N GLY A 126 15.27 -1.50 11.11
CA GLY A 126 15.53 -2.07 9.78
C GLY A 126 14.95 -3.46 9.56
N GLU A 127 14.41 -4.12 10.58
CA GLU A 127 13.73 -5.41 10.43
C GLU A 127 12.36 -5.24 9.76
N ILE A 128 12.08 -6.04 8.72
CA ILE A 128 10.81 -6.02 7.98
C ILE A 128 10.15 -7.41 7.95
N PRO A 129 8.82 -7.48 7.86
CA PRO A 129 7.89 -6.36 7.76
C PRO A 129 7.66 -5.64 9.09
N ILE A 130 7.25 -4.38 9.00
CA ILE A 130 6.68 -3.64 10.12
C ILE A 130 5.44 -2.89 9.66
N THR A 131 4.37 -2.95 10.44
CA THR A 131 3.14 -2.19 10.20
C THR A 131 2.91 -1.22 11.34
N ILE A 132 2.67 0.05 11.01
CA ILE A 132 2.48 1.14 11.96
C ILE A 132 1.18 1.84 11.65
N VAL A 133 0.35 2.07 12.67
CA VAL A 133 -0.94 2.77 12.54
C VAL A 133 -0.85 4.12 13.27
N TYR A 134 -1.23 5.16 12.56
CA TYR A 134 -1.27 6.54 13.05
C TYR A 134 -2.69 7.09 13.01
N ASP A 135 -3.01 7.97 13.96
CA ASP A 135 -4.21 8.79 13.90
C ASP A 135 -4.04 9.97 12.90
N ARG A 136 -5.11 10.76 12.71
CA ARG A 136 -5.10 11.92 11.80
C ARG A 136 -4.08 13.00 12.17
N THR A 137 -3.65 13.05 13.44
CA THR A 137 -2.65 14.01 13.91
C THR A 137 -1.22 13.56 13.63
N GLY A 138 -1.05 12.31 13.17
CA GLY A 138 0.25 11.68 12.95
C GLY A 138 0.84 11.04 14.22
N ARG A 139 0.04 10.91 15.28
CA ARG A 139 0.44 10.18 16.48
C ARG A 139 0.31 8.69 16.24
N GLU A 140 1.38 7.94 16.52
CA GLU A 140 1.35 6.49 16.47
C GLU A 140 0.43 5.94 17.57
N VAL A 141 -0.47 5.05 17.18
CA VAL A 141 -1.44 4.41 18.08
C VAL A 141 -1.27 2.91 18.17
N TRP A 142 -0.60 2.30 17.21
CA TRP A 142 -0.29 0.88 17.23
C TRP A 142 0.83 0.55 16.25
N ARG A 143 1.62 -0.47 16.57
CA ARG A 143 2.59 -1.08 15.64
C ARG A 143 2.69 -2.58 15.84
N GLN A 144 3.13 -3.24 14.78
CA GLN A 144 3.50 -4.64 14.83
C GLN A 144 4.79 -4.86 14.04
N GLN A 145 5.78 -5.41 14.69
CA GLN A 145 6.99 -5.94 14.09
C GLN A 145 6.73 -7.38 13.65
N GLY A 146 7.25 -7.76 12.48
CA GLY A 146 7.01 -9.07 11.86
C GLY A 146 5.67 -9.14 11.14
N LYS A 147 5.31 -10.32 10.67
CA LYS A 147 4.11 -10.56 9.86
C LYS A 147 2.85 -10.04 10.53
N LEU A 148 2.02 -9.34 9.76
CA LEU A 148 0.81 -8.69 10.21
C LEU A 148 -0.22 -9.69 10.77
N ASP A 149 -0.69 -9.42 11.98
CA ASP A 149 -1.92 -9.99 12.51
C ASP A 149 -3.09 -9.12 12.03
N ARG A 150 -3.72 -9.56 10.95
CA ARG A 150 -4.80 -8.81 10.28
C ARG A 150 -5.94 -8.47 11.23
N GLU A 151 -6.34 -9.41 12.08
CA GLU A 151 -7.51 -9.22 12.98
C GLU A 151 -7.20 -8.17 14.05
N LYS A 152 -5.98 -8.18 14.61
CA LYS A 152 -5.55 -7.14 15.53
C LYS A 152 -5.48 -5.77 14.86
N ALA A 153 -4.93 -5.69 13.65
CA ALA A 153 -4.88 -4.44 12.90
C ALA A 153 -6.28 -3.87 12.62
N ILE A 154 -7.21 -4.72 12.16
CA ILE A 154 -8.61 -4.34 11.92
C ILE A 154 -9.28 -3.85 13.21
N ALA A 155 -9.07 -4.54 14.33
CA ALA A 155 -9.63 -4.14 15.63
C ALA A 155 -9.13 -2.76 16.06
N GLN A 156 -7.83 -2.48 15.91
CA GLN A 156 -7.26 -1.17 16.21
C GLN A 156 -7.83 -0.06 15.31
N ILE A 157 -7.92 -0.32 14.01
CA ILE A 157 -8.50 0.63 13.05
C ILE A 157 -9.96 0.94 13.40
N ARG A 158 -10.78 -0.09 13.68
CA ARG A 158 -12.19 0.09 14.08
C ARG A 158 -12.31 0.93 15.34
N LYS A 159 -11.49 0.65 16.36
CA LYS A 159 -11.47 1.44 17.60
C LYS A 159 -11.21 2.91 17.33
N MET A 160 -10.30 3.24 16.41
CA MET A 160 -9.98 4.62 16.04
C MET A 160 -11.11 5.30 15.25
N LEU A 161 -11.88 4.53 14.48
CA LEU A 161 -13.02 5.02 13.69
C LEU A 161 -14.31 5.14 14.53
N GLY A 162 -14.25 4.91 15.85
CA GLY A 162 -15.40 4.98 16.76
C GLY A 162 -16.28 3.72 16.74
N GLY A 163 -15.81 2.62 16.17
CA GLY A 163 -16.44 1.31 16.24
C GLY A 163 -16.26 0.70 17.64
N LYS A 164 -17.37 0.23 18.23
CA LYS A 164 -17.38 -0.65 19.41
C LYS A 164 -16.99 -2.06 19.00
#